data_3bb72223a21b379720f140fd79330238
#
_entry.id   3bb72223a21b379720f140fd79330238
#
_cell.length_a   1.000
_cell.length_b   1.000
_cell.length_c   1.000
_cell.angle_alpha   90.00
_cell.angle_beta   90.00
_cell.angle_gamma   90.00
#
_symmetry.space_group_name_H-M   'P 1'
#
loop_
_entity.id
_entity.type
_entity.pdbx_description
1 polymer ?
#
loop_
_entity_poly.entity_id
_entity_poly.type
_entity_poly.pdbx_seq_one_letter_code
_entity_poly.pdbx_strand_id
1 'polypeptide(L)'
;TLFNALTKAGTYAADQLFATLDTTSRRVYLPEIGNAVISDTVGFIRKLPTLLIESFKSTLAEAMETDLLIHVVDISNPAFEQQMMSVKEILHEIGASNKPELIVFNKIDAFKEPEEDDFFVGSTGLTLEQFEKSWIAKENAPAVFISAHNNTNIEKLRTTIVEMLQQQKRANLR
;
A
#
# COMPACT_ATOMS: atom_id res chain seq x y z
N THR A 1 9.38 3.18 6.95
CA THR A 1 8.56 3.69 8.08
C THR A 1 7.34 2.78 8.32
N LEU A 2 6.47 2.56 7.32
CA LEU A 2 5.27 1.72 7.49
C LEU A 2 5.62 0.27 7.86
N PHE A 3 6.58 -0.34 7.17
CA PHE A 3 7.04 -1.69 7.44
C PHE A 3 7.47 -1.86 8.91
N ASN A 4 8.23 -0.89 9.45
CA ASN A 4 8.64 -0.90 10.86
C ASN A 4 7.44 -0.72 11.80
N ALA A 5 6.49 0.14 11.46
CA ALA A 5 5.28 0.34 12.26
C ALA A 5 4.42 -0.94 12.32
N LEU A 6 4.30 -1.67 11.22
CA LEU A 6 3.58 -2.95 11.17
C LEU A 6 4.31 -4.07 11.91
N THR A 7 5.63 -4.15 11.78
CA THR A 7 6.43 -5.23 12.35
C THR A 7 6.92 -4.95 13.77
N LYS A 8 6.66 -3.75 14.32
CA LYS A 8 7.21 -3.25 15.61
C LYS A 8 8.74 -3.39 15.72
N ALA A 9 9.42 -3.34 14.57
CA ALA A 9 10.86 -3.48 14.52
C ALA A 9 11.55 -2.11 14.54
N GLY A 10 12.45 -1.89 15.49
CA GLY A 10 13.23 -0.66 15.65
C GLY A 10 14.37 -0.53 14.64
N THR A 11 14.14 -0.76 13.35
CA THR A 11 15.15 -0.54 12.32
C THR A 11 15.03 0.83 11.69
N TYR A 12 16.16 1.47 11.48
CA TYR A 12 16.30 2.76 10.84
C TYR A 12 15.68 2.72 9.44
N ALA A 13 14.62 3.51 9.21
CA ALA A 13 14.15 3.80 7.87
C ALA A 13 15.04 4.94 7.32
N ALA A 14 15.95 4.61 6.43
CA ALA A 14 16.68 5.64 5.68
C ALA A 14 15.76 6.22 4.61
N ASP A 15 15.66 7.54 4.56
CA ASP A 15 14.93 8.29 3.53
C ASP A 15 15.78 8.32 2.25
N GLN A 16 16.08 7.13 1.70
CA GLN A 16 16.83 6.99 0.46
C GLN A 16 15.91 6.42 -0.61
N LEU A 17 15.90 7.08 -1.76
CA LEU A 17 15.41 6.52 -3.01
C LEU A 17 16.13 5.18 -3.23
N PHE A 18 15.37 4.07 -3.38
CA PHE A 18 15.90 2.69 -3.47
C PHE A 18 16.55 2.16 -2.18
N ALA A 19 15.98 2.44 -1.02
CA ALA A 19 16.46 1.88 0.25
C ALA A 19 16.40 0.33 0.29
N THR A 20 15.64 -0.31 -0.61
CA THR A 20 15.50 -1.75 -0.71
C THR A 20 15.75 -2.18 -2.15
N LEU A 21 16.95 -2.70 -2.46
CA LEU A 21 17.24 -3.41 -3.72
C LEU A 21 16.87 -4.89 -3.62
N ASP A 22 16.80 -5.42 -2.39
CA ASP A 22 16.40 -6.79 -2.09
C ASP A 22 15.11 -6.79 -1.26
N THR A 23 14.23 -7.74 -1.51
CA THR A 23 13.01 -7.93 -0.72
C THR A 23 13.38 -8.20 0.73
N THR A 24 12.84 -7.40 1.65
CA THR A 24 13.00 -7.61 3.09
C THR A 24 11.75 -8.26 3.66
N SER A 25 11.88 -9.49 4.12
CA SER A 25 10.77 -10.23 4.72
C SER A 25 10.93 -10.34 6.24
N ARG A 26 9.83 -10.16 6.98
CA ARG A 26 9.81 -10.33 8.44
C ARG A 26 8.60 -11.13 8.89
N ARG A 27 8.87 -12.00 9.87
CA ARG A 27 7.78 -12.70 10.58
C ARG A 27 7.14 -11.76 11.59
N VAL A 28 5.81 -11.74 11.57
CA VAL A 28 4.99 -11.01 12.53
C VAL A 28 3.93 -11.95 13.10
N TYR A 29 3.55 -11.72 14.34
CA TYR A 29 2.41 -12.41 14.92
C TYR A 29 1.17 -11.50 14.77
N LEU A 30 0.18 -12.01 14.08
CA LEU A 30 -1.12 -11.34 13.95
C LEU A 30 -2.14 -12.10 14.82
N PRO A 31 -2.84 -11.41 15.73
CA PRO A 31 -3.90 -12.03 16.52
C PRO A 31 -4.87 -12.78 15.60
N GLU A 32 -5.34 -13.96 16.03
CA GLU A 32 -6.31 -14.81 15.32
C GLU A 32 -5.85 -15.42 13.99
N ILE A 33 -4.75 -14.93 13.39
CA ILE A 33 -4.12 -15.51 12.19
C ILE A 33 -2.96 -16.40 12.56
N GLY A 34 -2.16 -15.98 13.56
CA GLY A 34 -0.92 -16.62 13.96
C GLY A 34 0.30 -15.96 13.28
N ASN A 35 1.31 -16.78 12.98
CA ASN A 35 2.52 -16.30 12.31
C ASN A 35 2.22 -15.96 10.85
N ALA A 36 2.57 -14.74 10.46
CA ALA A 36 2.52 -14.24 9.09
C ALA A 36 3.90 -13.72 8.67
N VAL A 37 4.11 -13.59 7.37
CA VAL A 37 5.31 -12.96 6.80
C VAL A 37 4.87 -11.72 6.06
N ILE A 38 5.48 -10.59 6.40
CA ILE A 38 5.34 -9.34 5.65
C ILE A 38 6.62 -9.13 4.86
N SER A 39 6.48 -8.97 3.54
CA SER A 39 7.60 -8.67 2.64
C SER A 39 7.47 -7.22 2.17
N ASP A 40 8.56 -6.46 2.29
CA ASP A 40 8.71 -5.13 1.72
C ASP A 40 9.36 -5.24 0.35
N THR A 41 8.73 -4.69 -0.66
CA THR A 41 9.18 -4.76 -2.04
C THR A 41 9.82 -3.45 -2.48
N VAL A 42 10.59 -3.48 -3.56
CA VAL A 42 11.13 -2.27 -4.18
C VAL A 42 9.99 -1.36 -4.63
N GLY A 43 10.09 -0.05 -4.30
CA GLY A 43 9.06 0.92 -4.67
C GLY A 43 8.88 1.05 -6.19
N PHE A 44 7.63 1.13 -6.64
CA PHE A 44 7.30 1.36 -8.04
C PHE A 44 7.66 2.80 -8.43
N ILE A 45 8.57 2.96 -9.39
CA ILE A 45 9.00 4.27 -9.89
C ILE A 45 8.51 4.45 -11.33
N ARG A 46 8.02 5.64 -11.62
CA ARG A 46 7.77 6.07 -13.00
C ARG A 46 9.03 5.86 -13.84
N LYS A 47 8.99 5.03 -14.88
CA LYS A 47 10.11 4.68 -15.76
C LYS A 47 11.20 3.86 -15.05
N LEU A 48 10.89 2.61 -14.71
CA LEU A 48 11.93 1.62 -14.47
C LEU A 48 12.74 1.45 -15.76
N PRO A 49 14.07 1.59 -15.73
CA PRO A 49 14.90 1.21 -16.88
C PRO A 49 14.63 -0.25 -17.22
N THR A 50 14.58 -0.57 -18.51
CA THR A 50 14.22 -1.92 -19.03
C THR A 50 15.10 -3.03 -18.42
N LEU A 51 16.34 -2.71 -18.05
CA LEU A 51 17.28 -3.60 -17.35
C LEU A 51 16.86 -3.97 -15.92
N LEU A 52 16.07 -3.12 -15.25
CA LEU A 52 15.56 -3.37 -13.90
C LEU A 52 14.25 -4.15 -13.90
N ILE A 53 13.54 -4.24 -15.03
CA ILE A 53 12.27 -4.97 -15.17
C ILE A 53 12.49 -6.47 -14.92
N GLU A 54 13.60 -7.04 -15.33
CA GLU A 54 13.91 -8.47 -15.12
C GLU A 54 14.19 -8.78 -13.64
N SER A 55 14.99 -7.94 -12.97
CA SER A 55 15.20 -8.07 -11.52
C SER A 55 13.92 -7.80 -10.74
N PHE A 56 13.07 -6.93 -11.27
CA PHE A 56 11.77 -6.60 -10.71
C PHE A 56 10.75 -7.73 -10.86
N LYS A 57 10.79 -8.48 -11.96
CA LYS A 57 9.94 -9.66 -12.16
C LYS A 57 10.17 -10.75 -11.11
N SER A 58 11.42 -10.96 -10.67
CA SER A 58 11.70 -11.93 -9.60
C SER A 58 11.12 -11.47 -8.25
N THR A 59 11.22 -10.18 -7.93
CA THR A 59 10.63 -9.61 -6.72
C THR A 59 9.10 -9.62 -6.79
N LEU A 60 8.53 -9.41 -7.99
CA LEU A 60 7.08 -9.49 -8.22
C LEU A 60 6.55 -10.93 -8.24
N ALA A 61 7.40 -11.94 -8.49
CA ALA A 61 7.00 -13.34 -8.35
C ALA A 61 6.55 -13.65 -6.91
N GLU A 62 7.15 -13.00 -5.90
CA GLU A 62 6.68 -13.09 -4.53
C GLU A 62 5.25 -12.55 -4.36
N ALA A 63 4.87 -11.50 -5.09
CA ALA A 63 3.51 -10.98 -5.07
C ALA A 63 2.47 -11.99 -5.57
N MET A 64 2.87 -12.89 -6.47
CA MET A 64 2.01 -13.98 -6.96
C MET A 64 1.71 -15.04 -5.89
N GLU A 65 2.61 -15.22 -4.93
CA GLU A 65 2.50 -16.23 -3.88
C GLU A 65 1.85 -15.69 -2.60
N THR A 66 1.65 -14.38 -2.49
CA THR A 66 1.08 -13.77 -1.28
C THR A 66 -0.42 -14.04 -1.15
N ASP A 67 -0.91 -14.11 0.08
CA ASP A 67 -2.33 -14.18 0.38
C ASP A 67 -3.02 -12.81 0.28
N LEU A 68 -2.30 -11.72 0.55
CA LEU A 68 -2.82 -10.35 0.54
C LEU A 68 -1.77 -9.39 0.01
N LEU A 69 -2.15 -8.57 -0.97
CA LEU A 69 -1.36 -7.42 -1.43
C LEU A 69 -1.72 -6.18 -0.63
N ILE A 70 -0.71 -5.47 -0.14
CA ILE A 70 -0.88 -4.16 0.51
C ILE A 70 -0.30 -3.10 -0.43
N HIS A 71 -1.18 -2.39 -1.11
CA HIS A 71 -0.80 -1.32 -2.02
C HIS A 71 -0.69 0.01 -1.26
N VAL A 72 0.54 0.44 -1.01
CA VAL A 72 0.81 1.67 -0.27
C VAL A 72 0.91 2.85 -1.22
N VAL A 73 0.06 3.84 -1.01
CA VAL A 73 -0.08 5.05 -1.83
C VAL A 73 0.33 6.28 -1.02
N ASP A 74 1.22 7.09 -1.56
CA ASP A 74 1.56 8.40 -1.00
C ASP A 74 0.51 9.42 -1.43
N ILE A 75 -0.50 9.69 -0.58
CA ILE A 75 -1.60 10.61 -0.89
C ILE A 75 -1.17 12.07 -0.96
N SER A 76 0.01 12.41 -0.40
CA SER A 76 0.56 13.77 -0.48
C SER A 76 1.14 14.08 -1.87
N ASN A 77 1.34 13.07 -2.70
CA ASN A 77 1.84 13.24 -4.06
C ASN A 77 0.69 13.57 -5.03
N PRO A 78 0.71 14.72 -5.73
CA PRO A 78 -0.37 15.09 -6.66
C PRO A 78 -0.61 14.08 -7.79
N ALA A 79 0.39 13.24 -8.10
CA ALA A 79 0.31 12.22 -9.15
C ALA A 79 -0.06 10.82 -8.62
N PHE A 80 -0.58 10.71 -7.39
CA PHE A 80 -0.85 9.40 -6.76
C PHE A 80 -1.83 8.53 -7.57
N GLU A 81 -2.86 9.12 -8.18
CA GLU A 81 -3.81 8.38 -9.02
C GLU A 81 -3.14 7.74 -10.23
N GLN A 82 -2.24 8.48 -10.92
CA GLN A 82 -1.48 7.94 -12.04
C GLN A 82 -0.53 6.82 -11.60
N GLN A 83 0.06 6.96 -10.41
CA GLN A 83 0.91 5.91 -9.83
C GLN A 83 0.10 4.66 -9.52
N MET A 84 -1.09 4.80 -8.96
CA MET A 84 -2.00 3.68 -8.71
C MET A 84 -2.39 2.95 -10.00
N MET A 85 -2.70 3.69 -11.08
CA MET A 85 -3.00 3.09 -12.38
C MET A 85 -1.82 2.28 -12.91
N SER A 86 -0.60 2.84 -12.84
CA SER A 86 0.61 2.13 -13.29
C SER A 86 0.87 0.86 -12.49
N VAL A 87 0.62 0.85 -11.18
CA VAL A 87 0.73 -0.35 -10.35
C VAL A 87 -0.31 -1.39 -10.77
N LYS A 88 -1.56 -1.00 -11.01
CA LYS A 88 -2.62 -1.90 -11.48
C LYS A 88 -2.27 -2.54 -12.83
N GLU A 89 -1.70 -1.79 -13.76
CA GLU A 89 -1.21 -2.30 -15.05
C GLU A 89 -0.13 -3.36 -14.86
N ILE A 90 0.87 -3.10 -13.99
CA ILE A 90 1.94 -4.05 -13.70
C ILE A 90 1.39 -5.31 -13.02
N LEU A 91 0.50 -5.18 -12.04
CA LEU A 91 -0.16 -6.32 -11.39
C LEU A 91 -0.93 -7.17 -12.41
N HIS A 92 -1.54 -6.53 -13.40
CA HIS A 92 -2.21 -7.23 -14.51
C HIS A 92 -1.20 -7.98 -15.39
N GLU A 93 -0.12 -7.35 -15.78
CA GLU A 93 0.93 -7.96 -16.64
C GLU A 93 1.57 -9.20 -16.00
N ILE A 94 1.76 -9.18 -14.67
CA ILE A 94 2.33 -10.33 -13.93
C ILE A 94 1.28 -11.37 -13.52
N GLY A 95 -0.01 -11.15 -13.83
CA GLY A 95 -1.09 -12.08 -13.50
C GLY A 95 -1.56 -12.02 -12.04
N ALA A 96 -1.24 -10.96 -11.31
CA ALA A 96 -1.61 -10.78 -9.90
C ALA A 96 -2.92 -9.99 -9.68
N SER A 97 -3.64 -9.64 -10.75
CA SER A 97 -4.88 -8.82 -10.68
C SER A 97 -6.00 -9.45 -9.85
N ASN A 98 -5.99 -10.77 -9.69
CA ASN A 98 -7.03 -11.50 -8.93
C ASN A 98 -6.67 -11.67 -7.45
N LYS A 99 -5.53 -11.15 -7.02
CA LYS A 99 -5.13 -11.20 -5.61
C LYS A 99 -5.96 -10.21 -4.79
N PRO A 100 -6.36 -10.58 -3.59
CA PRO A 100 -6.95 -9.64 -2.66
C PRO A 100 -5.98 -8.48 -2.40
N GLU A 101 -6.47 -7.26 -2.54
CA GLU A 101 -5.69 -6.04 -2.41
C GLU A 101 -6.29 -5.16 -1.32
N LEU A 102 -5.44 -4.65 -0.44
CA LEU A 102 -5.77 -3.61 0.52
C LEU A 102 -5.03 -2.32 0.11
N ILE A 103 -5.77 -1.26 -0.15
CA ILE A 103 -5.18 0.04 -0.47
C ILE A 103 -4.91 0.80 0.83
N VAL A 104 -3.68 1.26 0.99
CA VAL A 104 -3.24 2.03 2.16
C VAL A 104 -2.79 3.41 1.72
N PHE A 105 -3.64 4.41 1.91
CA PHE A 105 -3.30 5.81 1.69
C PHE A 105 -2.47 6.31 2.86
N ASN A 106 -1.17 6.46 2.63
CA ASN A 106 -0.19 6.90 3.63
C ASN A 106 0.13 8.39 3.47
N LYS A 107 0.69 8.96 4.51
CA LYS A 107 1.07 10.38 4.62
C LYS A 107 -0.12 11.35 4.64
N ILE A 108 -1.22 10.95 5.31
CA ILE A 108 -2.36 11.86 5.51
C ILE A 108 -1.96 13.14 6.27
N ASP A 109 -0.89 13.08 7.06
CA ASP A 109 -0.31 14.24 7.76
C ASP A 109 0.30 15.28 6.81
N ALA A 110 0.67 14.88 5.61
CA ALA A 110 1.22 15.75 4.56
C ALA A 110 0.22 16.00 3.41
N PHE A 111 -1.01 15.51 3.53
CA PHE A 111 -2.08 15.80 2.57
C PHE A 111 -2.44 17.29 2.63
N LYS A 112 -2.40 17.94 1.47
CA LYS A 112 -2.80 19.34 1.35
C LYS A 112 -4.27 19.40 0.98
N GLU A 113 -5.08 19.97 1.86
CA GLU A 113 -6.45 20.32 1.52
C GLU A 113 -6.46 21.49 0.51
N PRO A 114 -7.44 21.53 -0.41
CA PRO A 114 -7.55 22.63 -1.35
C PRO A 114 -7.79 23.95 -0.59
N GLU A 115 -6.96 24.95 -0.83
CA GLU A 115 -7.23 26.31 -0.41
C GLU A 115 -8.33 26.89 -1.29
N GLU A 116 -9.14 27.84 -0.78
CA GLU A 116 -10.29 28.41 -1.50
C GLU A 116 -9.95 29.03 -2.87
N ASP A 117 -8.67 29.36 -3.10
CA ASP A 117 -8.17 29.95 -4.33
C ASP A 117 -7.51 28.93 -5.32
N ASP A 118 -7.37 27.67 -4.94
CA ASP A 118 -6.60 26.65 -5.70
C ASP A 118 -7.46 25.85 -6.71
N PHE A 119 -8.36 26.49 -7.43
CA PHE A 119 -9.18 25.83 -8.46
C PHE A 119 -8.40 25.29 -9.67
N PHE A 120 -7.08 25.50 -9.75
CA PHE A 120 -6.36 25.31 -11.03
C PHE A 120 -5.20 24.33 -11.06
N VAL A 121 -4.69 23.77 -9.98
CA VAL A 121 -3.50 22.90 -10.07
C VAL A 121 -3.62 21.64 -9.22
N GLY A 122 -4.09 20.56 -9.82
CA GLY A 122 -3.75 19.18 -9.38
C GLY A 122 -4.24 18.71 -8.00
N SER A 123 -5.03 19.52 -7.32
CA SER A 123 -5.72 19.08 -6.10
C SER A 123 -6.99 18.32 -6.48
N THR A 124 -7.33 17.27 -5.76
CA THR A 124 -8.59 16.54 -5.94
C THR A 124 -9.83 17.43 -5.67
N GLY A 125 -9.64 18.67 -5.20
CA GLY A 125 -10.70 19.59 -4.80
C GLY A 125 -11.50 19.10 -3.58
N LEU A 126 -11.07 18.02 -2.93
CA LEU A 126 -11.76 17.36 -1.84
C LEU A 126 -10.94 17.47 -0.54
N THR A 127 -11.61 17.65 0.59
CA THR A 127 -10.98 17.43 1.89
C THR A 127 -10.63 15.95 2.06
N LEU A 128 -9.73 15.62 2.98
CA LEU A 128 -9.37 14.23 3.26
C LEU A 128 -10.61 13.38 3.60
N GLU A 129 -11.53 13.90 4.39
CA GLU A 129 -12.77 13.22 4.76
C GLU A 129 -13.69 12.99 3.55
N GLN A 130 -13.83 13.98 2.68
CA GLN A 130 -14.61 13.86 1.45
C GLN A 130 -13.98 12.84 0.48
N PHE A 131 -12.66 12.84 0.38
CA PHE A 131 -11.93 11.88 -0.43
C PHE A 131 -12.10 10.46 0.10
N GLU A 132 -11.94 10.24 1.42
CA GLU A 132 -12.17 8.95 2.06
C GLU A 132 -13.58 8.42 1.78
N LYS A 133 -14.61 9.24 1.99
CA LYS A 133 -16.01 8.89 1.71
C LYS A 133 -16.25 8.58 0.23
N SER A 134 -15.70 9.39 -0.67
CA SER A 134 -15.88 9.20 -2.11
C SER A 134 -15.17 7.94 -2.61
N TRP A 135 -14.01 7.62 -2.08
CA TRP A 135 -13.27 6.41 -2.43
C TRP A 135 -14.00 5.14 -2.01
N ILE A 136 -14.43 5.09 -0.73
CA ILE A 136 -15.19 3.95 -0.20
C ILE A 136 -16.48 3.74 -1.01
N ALA A 137 -17.15 4.81 -1.43
CA ALA A 137 -18.38 4.71 -2.20
C ALA A 137 -18.18 4.27 -3.66
N LYS A 138 -17.08 4.63 -4.29
CA LYS A 138 -16.83 4.36 -5.72
C LYS A 138 -16.21 3.00 -6.01
N GLU A 139 -15.21 2.62 -5.23
CA GLU A 139 -14.33 1.50 -5.59
C GLU A 139 -14.74 0.19 -4.92
N ASN A 140 -15.60 0.20 -3.89
CA ASN A 140 -15.91 -0.98 -3.06
C ASN A 140 -14.66 -1.75 -2.59
N ALA A 141 -13.47 -1.17 -2.75
CA ALA A 141 -12.21 -1.77 -2.37
C ALA A 141 -11.88 -1.38 -0.92
N PRO A 142 -11.41 -2.30 -0.09
CA PRO A 142 -10.99 -1.97 1.25
C PRO A 142 -9.82 -0.99 1.20
N ALA A 143 -9.96 0.15 1.89
CA ALA A 143 -8.92 1.17 1.98
C ALA A 143 -8.77 1.67 3.41
N VAL A 144 -7.53 1.97 3.81
CA VAL A 144 -7.20 2.56 5.11
C VAL A 144 -6.33 3.79 4.89
N PHE A 145 -6.67 4.87 5.57
CA PHE A 145 -5.97 6.16 5.53
C PHE A 145 -5.11 6.30 6.78
N ILE A 146 -3.80 6.43 6.62
CA ILE A 146 -2.82 6.39 7.70
C ILE A 146 -1.78 7.49 7.62
N SER A 147 -1.13 7.78 8.75
CA SER A 147 0.20 8.36 8.80
C SER A 147 1.14 7.38 9.49
N ALA A 148 2.02 6.76 8.73
CA ALA A 148 3.05 5.89 9.29
C ALA A 148 4.08 6.69 10.11
N HIS A 149 4.26 7.99 9.80
CA HIS A 149 5.15 8.89 10.53
C HIS A 149 4.60 9.20 11.94
N ASN A 150 3.31 9.53 12.00
CA ASN A 150 2.64 9.91 13.25
C ASN A 150 1.98 8.73 13.98
N ASN A 151 2.11 7.50 13.47
CA ASN A 151 1.41 6.30 13.94
C ASN A 151 -0.13 6.43 13.94
N THR A 152 -0.68 7.29 13.07
CA THR A 152 -2.12 7.47 12.95
C THR A 152 -2.75 6.29 12.21
N ASN A 153 -3.81 5.71 12.76
CA ASN A 153 -4.58 4.60 12.19
C ASN A 153 -3.79 3.30 11.93
N ILE A 154 -2.62 3.09 12.52
CA ILE A 154 -1.83 1.86 12.34
C ILE A 154 -2.56 0.64 12.94
N GLU A 155 -3.24 0.79 14.09
CA GLU A 155 -4.02 -0.32 14.66
C GLU A 155 -5.26 -0.64 13.79
N LYS A 156 -5.92 0.38 13.21
CA LYS A 156 -6.99 0.16 12.22
C LYS A 156 -6.48 -0.64 11.03
N LEU A 157 -5.29 -0.31 10.51
CA LEU A 157 -4.66 -1.05 9.41
C LEU A 157 -4.40 -2.51 9.80
N ARG A 158 -3.87 -2.78 11.00
CA ARG A 158 -3.65 -4.14 11.49
C ARG A 158 -4.94 -4.94 11.58
N THR A 159 -5.97 -4.34 12.15
CA THR A 159 -7.30 -4.98 12.25
C THR A 159 -7.84 -5.33 10.87
N THR A 160 -7.79 -4.40 9.93
CA THR A 160 -8.25 -4.63 8.55
C THR A 160 -7.48 -5.76 7.86
N ILE A 161 -6.16 -5.83 8.03
CA ILE A 161 -5.33 -6.94 7.50
C ILE A 161 -5.81 -8.29 8.08
N VAL A 162 -6.02 -8.37 9.39
CA VAL A 162 -6.48 -9.59 10.06
C VAL A 162 -7.86 -10.01 9.54
N GLU A 163 -8.80 -9.08 9.43
CA GLU A 163 -10.16 -9.35 8.94
C GLU A 163 -10.14 -9.88 7.50
N MET A 164 -9.35 -9.27 6.61
CA MET A 164 -9.22 -9.71 5.23
C MET A 164 -8.62 -11.12 5.13
N LEU A 165 -7.55 -11.41 5.88
CA LEU A 165 -6.94 -12.74 5.90
C LEU A 165 -7.86 -13.81 6.47
N GLN A 166 -8.69 -13.48 7.48
CA GLN A 166 -9.69 -14.39 8.00
C GLN A 166 -10.79 -14.71 6.99
N GLN A 167 -11.26 -13.70 6.26
CA GLN A 167 -12.26 -13.88 5.20
C GLN A 167 -11.76 -14.85 4.12
N GLN A 168 -10.50 -14.71 3.72
CA GLN A 168 -9.87 -15.61 2.76
C GLN A 168 -9.75 -17.04 3.28
N LYS A 169 -9.29 -17.22 4.52
CA LYS A 169 -9.22 -18.56 5.13
C LYS A 169 -10.59 -19.25 5.14
N ARG A 170 -11.65 -18.50 5.44
CA ARG A 170 -13.02 -19.03 5.40
C ARG A 170 -13.49 -19.37 3.99
N ALA A 171 -13.10 -18.59 2.99
CA ALA A 171 -13.43 -18.84 1.57
C ALA A 171 -12.73 -20.09 1.04
N ASN A 172 -11.48 -20.34 1.43
CA ASN A 172 -10.68 -21.48 0.99
C ASN A 172 -11.05 -22.80 1.72
N LEU A 173 -11.85 -22.76 2.78
CA LEU A 173 -12.35 -23.93 3.50
C LEU A 173 -13.72 -24.43 3.01
N ARG A 174 -14.32 -23.77 2.01
CA ARG A 174 -15.55 -24.17 1.34
C ARG A 174 -15.28 -24.81 -0.02
#